data_3282f412f96f8517e5c9a24600d23d6c
#
_entry.id   3282f412f96f8517e5c9a24600d23d6c
#
_cell.length_a   1.000
_cell.length_b   1.000
_cell.length_c   1.000
_cell.angle_alpha   90.00
_cell.angle_beta   90.00
_cell.angle_gamma   90.00
#
_symmetry.space_group_name_H-M   'P 1'
#
loop_
_entity.id
_entity.type
_entity.pdbx_description
1 polymer ?
#
loop_
_entity_poly.entity_id
_entity_poly.type
_entity_poly.pdbx_seq_one_letter_code
_entity_poly.pdbx_strand_id
1 'polypeptide(L)'
;MTSLVKIPSMPRIEYDKLLHENHLSRIAFTKNDRAYIAPFLYVFDGKRLYFLPTRYGKKMDFFKTNPHVSVEVEDVAHDMSYYRFVTLSGRLEEIVNPDEKQSVRRMFADLIGNRDLSENALKALGISSHEPVSEILNSNNSMVWALTNVESI
;
A
#
# COMPACT_ATOMS: atom_id res chain seq x y z
N MET A 1 0.56 14.22 39.63
CA MET A 1 0.20 14.23 38.21
C MET A 1 1.17 13.35 37.43
N THR A 2 0.66 12.31 36.79
CA THR A 2 1.49 11.43 35.97
C THR A 2 1.73 12.07 34.60
N SER A 3 2.97 12.10 34.13
CA SER A 3 3.30 12.55 32.78
C SER A 3 2.81 11.52 31.76
N LEU A 4 2.39 12.00 30.60
CA LEU A 4 2.02 11.11 29.48
C LEU A 4 3.27 10.41 28.96
N VAL A 5 3.16 9.10 28.79
CA VAL A 5 4.20 8.34 28.10
C VAL A 5 3.97 8.51 26.59
N LYS A 6 4.93 9.12 25.91
CA LYS A 6 4.85 9.30 24.47
C LYS A 6 5.52 8.15 23.75
N ILE A 7 4.92 7.69 22.66
CA ILE A 7 5.55 6.73 21.77
C ILE A 7 6.71 7.43 21.06
N PRO A 8 7.93 6.89 21.11
CA PRO A 8 9.06 7.52 20.43
C PRO A 8 8.85 7.54 18.90
N SER A 9 9.26 8.64 18.28
CA SER A 9 9.23 8.73 16.80
C SER A 9 10.30 7.82 16.22
N MET A 10 9.94 7.12 15.14
CA MET A 10 10.86 6.26 14.40
C MET A 10 11.70 7.10 13.44
N PRO A 11 13.06 6.97 13.46
CA PRO A 11 13.90 7.65 12.48
C PRO A 11 13.58 7.20 11.05
N ARG A 12 13.86 8.07 10.07
CA ARG A 12 13.63 7.79 8.66
C ARG A 12 14.21 6.46 8.19
N ILE A 13 15.43 6.17 8.60
CA ILE A 13 16.11 4.93 8.20
C ILE A 13 15.38 3.68 8.71
N GLU A 14 14.79 3.74 9.90
CA GLU A 14 14.03 2.63 10.45
C GLU A 14 12.69 2.43 9.75
N TYR A 15 11.95 3.50 9.44
CA TYR A 15 10.67 3.33 8.77
C TYR A 15 10.85 3.00 7.29
N ASP A 16 11.93 3.43 6.63
CA ASP A 16 12.25 2.96 5.28
C ASP A 16 12.48 1.44 5.30
N LYS A 17 13.19 0.93 6.31
CA LYS A 17 13.39 -0.50 6.49
C LYS A 17 12.05 -1.23 6.72
N LEU A 18 11.19 -0.67 7.57
CA LEU A 18 9.86 -1.20 7.82
C LEU A 18 9.06 -1.31 6.51
N LEU A 19 9.11 -0.28 5.67
CA LEU A 19 8.41 -0.26 4.39
C LEU A 19 8.95 -1.30 3.42
N HIS A 20 10.27 -1.51 3.38
CA HIS A 20 10.89 -2.52 2.52
C HIS A 20 10.59 -3.96 2.97
N GLU A 21 10.51 -4.19 4.26
CA GLU A 21 10.34 -5.53 4.82
C GLU A 21 8.89 -6.01 4.83
N ASN A 22 7.94 -5.12 4.63
CA ASN A 22 6.52 -5.43 4.65
C ASN A 22 5.89 -5.21 3.29
N HIS A 23 4.68 -5.70 3.11
CA HIS A 23 3.95 -5.60 1.84
C HIS A 23 2.44 -5.38 2.00
N LEU A 24 1.97 -5.26 3.25
CA LEU A 24 0.56 -4.98 3.53
C LEU A 24 0.43 -3.63 4.22
N SER A 25 -0.41 -2.79 3.66
CA SER A 25 -0.76 -1.48 4.22
C SER A 25 -2.26 -1.40 4.49
N ARG A 26 -2.64 -0.35 5.22
CA ARG A 26 -4.03 0.07 5.33
C ARG A 26 -4.12 1.49 4.84
N ILE A 27 -5.04 1.74 3.92
CA ILE A 27 -5.28 3.08 3.38
C ILE A 27 -6.59 3.60 3.95
N ALA A 28 -6.53 4.79 4.55
CA ALA A 28 -7.70 5.51 5.04
C ALA A 28 -8.07 6.59 4.03
N PHE A 29 -9.29 6.51 3.53
CA PHE A 29 -9.89 7.47 2.60
C PHE A 29 -10.96 8.28 3.32
N THR A 30 -11.21 9.48 2.83
CA THR A 30 -12.33 10.30 3.32
C THR A 30 -13.14 10.84 2.15
N LYS A 31 -14.44 10.93 2.35
CA LYS A 31 -15.39 11.50 1.39
C LYS A 31 -16.62 11.94 2.15
N ASN A 32 -17.01 13.22 1.99
CA ASN A 32 -18.20 13.76 2.62
C ASN A 32 -18.28 13.46 4.13
N ASP A 33 -17.19 13.72 4.85
CA ASP A 33 -17.04 13.49 6.30
C ASP A 33 -17.15 12.02 6.73
N ARG A 34 -17.06 11.10 5.80
CA ARG A 34 -17.01 9.66 6.09
C ARG A 34 -15.62 9.11 5.84
N ALA A 35 -15.20 8.21 6.71
CA ALA A 35 -13.93 7.51 6.56
C ALA A 35 -14.17 6.10 6.03
N TYR A 36 -13.24 5.62 5.20
CA TYR A 36 -13.22 4.26 4.70
C TYR A 36 -11.78 3.74 4.79
N ILE A 37 -11.61 2.57 5.39
CA ILE A 37 -10.29 1.97 5.54
C ILE A 37 -10.30 0.60 4.88
N ALA A 38 -9.27 0.31 4.08
CA ALA A 38 -9.13 -1.00 3.45
C ALA A 38 -7.66 -1.41 3.41
N PRO A 39 -7.38 -2.73 3.48
CA PRO A 39 -6.01 -3.23 3.30
C PRO A 39 -5.63 -3.23 1.83
N PHE A 40 -4.35 -2.93 1.56
CA PHE A 40 -3.79 -2.94 0.21
C PHE A 40 -2.38 -3.52 0.25
N LEU A 41 -2.09 -4.43 -0.66
CA LEU A 41 -0.72 -4.81 -0.93
C LEU A 41 0.01 -3.62 -1.56
N TYR A 42 1.27 -3.45 -1.23
CA TYR A 42 2.08 -2.39 -1.78
C TYR A 42 3.48 -2.87 -2.10
N VAL A 43 4.17 -2.12 -2.95
CA VAL A 43 5.61 -2.21 -3.14
C VAL A 43 6.24 -0.85 -2.87
N PHE A 44 7.49 -0.86 -2.44
CA PHE A 44 8.23 0.35 -2.09
C PHE A 44 9.55 0.35 -2.85
N ASP A 45 9.82 1.41 -3.62
CA ASP A 45 11.04 1.53 -4.42
C ASP A 45 12.19 2.27 -3.72
N GLY A 46 12.01 2.58 -2.44
CA GLY A 46 12.94 3.40 -1.66
C GLY A 46 12.54 4.87 -1.59
N LYS A 47 11.58 5.29 -2.40
CA LYS A 47 11.06 6.67 -2.42
C LYS A 47 9.56 6.73 -2.30
N ARG A 48 8.83 5.87 -3.02
CA ARG A 48 7.37 5.89 -3.09
C ARG A 48 6.78 4.52 -2.82
N LEU A 49 5.59 4.53 -2.23
CA LEU A 49 4.74 3.36 -2.19
C LEU A 49 3.85 3.34 -3.42
N TYR A 50 3.66 2.14 -3.97
CA TYR A 50 2.80 1.92 -5.12
C TYR A 50 1.79 0.82 -4.81
N PHE A 51 0.62 0.93 -5.45
CA PHE A 51 -0.49 0.02 -5.26
C PHE A 51 -1.07 -0.39 -6.60
N LEU A 52 -1.66 -1.59 -6.67
CA LEU A 52 -2.37 -2.07 -7.87
C LEU A 52 -3.85 -2.31 -7.52
N PRO A 53 -4.65 -1.26 -7.36
CA PRO A 53 -6.07 -1.44 -7.08
C PRO A 53 -6.82 -1.93 -8.30
N THR A 54 -7.85 -2.75 -8.07
CA THR A 54 -8.81 -3.06 -9.13
C THR A 54 -9.63 -1.81 -9.49
N ARG A 55 -10.16 -1.77 -10.71
CA ARG A 55 -10.84 -0.57 -11.25
C ARG A 55 -12.26 -0.36 -10.75
N TYR A 56 -12.69 -1.06 -9.71
CA TYR A 56 -14.06 -1.00 -9.22
C TYR A 56 -14.11 -0.94 -7.68
N GLY A 57 -15.32 -0.67 -7.17
CA GLY A 57 -15.59 -0.70 -5.75
C GLY A 57 -15.52 0.65 -5.07
N LYS A 58 -15.75 0.65 -3.76
CA LYS A 58 -15.77 1.85 -2.93
C LYS A 58 -14.47 2.64 -3.01
N LYS A 59 -13.34 1.96 -3.05
CA LYS A 59 -12.03 2.60 -3.11
C LYS A 59 -11.89 3.52 -4.32
N MET A 60 -12.47 3.13 -5.46
CA MET A 60 -12.44 3.96 -6.66
C MET A 60 -13.29 5.20 -6.51
N ASP A 61 -14.48 5.05 -5.93
CA ASP A 61 -15.37 6.16 -5.69
C ASP A 61 -14.74 7.19 -4.74
N PHE A 62 -14.16 6.72 -3.64
CA PHE A 62 -13.46 7.59 -2.69
C PHE A 62 -12.23 8.25 -3.34
N PHE A 63 -11.43 7.49 -4.07
CA PHE A 63 -10.24 8.02 -4.76
C PHE A 63 -10.60 9.13 -5.75
N LYS A 64 -11.63 8.93 -6.56
CA LYS A 64 -12.05 9.93 -7.56
C LYS A 64 -12.56 11.20 -6.91
N THR A 65 -13.17 11.11 -5.75
CA THR A 65 -13.73 12.25 -5.04
C THR A 65 -12.67 12.97 -4.21
N ASN A 66 -11.81 12.23 -3.52
CA ASN A 66 -10.76 12.81 -2.67
C ASN A 66 -9.53 11.90 -2.66
N PRO A 67 -8.47 12.28 -3.38
CA PRO A 67 -7.26 11.48 -3.44
C PRO A 67 -6.33 11.62 -2.23
N HIS A 68 -6.66 12.50 -1.27
CA HIS A 68 -5.86 12.64 -0.05
C HIS A 68 -6.15 11.50 0.90
N VAL A 69 -5.09 10.81 1.35
CA VAL A 69 -5.20 9.61 2.15
C VAL A 69 -4.17 9.57 3.26
N SER A 70 -4.36 8.68 4.21
CA SER A 70 -3.34 8.26 5.14
C SER A 70 -3.07 6.78 4.91
N VAL A 71 -1.80 6.39 4.88
CA VAL A 71 -1.38 5.02 4.68
C VAL A 71 -0.60 4.57 5.91
N GLU A 72 -1.02 3.47 6.51
CA GLU A 72 -0.34 2.90 7.67
C GLU A 72 0.28 1.57 7.31
N VAL A 73 1.53 1.36 7.77
CA VAL A 73 2.23 0.07 7.70
C VAL A 73 2.72 -0.27 9.09
N GLU A 74 2.49 -1.49 9.53
CA GLU A 74 2.86 -1.94 10.85
C GLU A 74 3.59 -3.26 10.82
N ASP A 75 4.39 -3.49 11.84
CA ASP A 75 5.07 -4.75 12.11
C ASP A 75 4.92 -5.05 13.59
N VAL A 76 4.17 -6.09 13.91
CA VAL A 76 3.78 -6.41 15.28
C VAL A 76 4.04 -7.89 15.54
N ALA A 77 4.75 -8.20 16.61
CA ALA A 77 4.89 -9.58 17.06
C ALA A 77 3.57 -10.11 17.63
N HIS A 78 3.28 -11.41 17.44
CA HIS A 78 2.08 -12.02 17.98
C HIS A 78 1.92 -11.84 19.48
N ASP A 79 3.03 -11.89 20.22
CA ASP A 79 3.07 -11.73 21.68
C ASP A 79 3.25 -10.27 22.12
N MET A 80 3.21 -9.33 21.17
CA MET A 80 3.43 -7.90 21.41
C MET A 80 4.81 -7.57 21.96
N SER A 81 5.78 -8.45 21.77
CA SER A 81 7.17 -8.21 22.21
C SER A 81 7.81 -7.04 21.47
N TYR A 82 7.34 -6.74 20.25
CA TYR A 82 7.64 -5.49 19.56
C TYR A 82 6.39 -5.01 18.81
N TYR A 83 6.35 -3.71 18.61
CA TYR A 83 5.31 -3.06 17.84
C TYR A 83 5.92 -1.82 17.17
N ARG A 84 5.91 -1.82 15.85
CA ARG A 84 6.42 -0.69 15.05
C ARG A 84 5.38 -0.35 13.99
N PHE A 85 5.16 0.93 13.78
CA PHE A 85 4.26 1.38 12.73
C PHE A 85 4.67 2.76 12.22
N VAL A 86 4.26 3.06 11.00
CA VAL A 86 4.38 4.39 10.41
C VAL A 86 3.07 4.73 9.72
N THR A 87 2.63 5.98 9.87
CA THR A 87 1.50 6.53 9.13
C THR A 87 2.02 7.64 8.23
N LEU A 88 1.75 7.51 6.94
CA LEU A 88 2.15 8.47 5.92
C LEU A 88 0.91 9.15 5.37
N SER A 89 0.86 10.47 5.47
CA SER A 89 -0.18 11.27 4.85
C SER A 89 0.28 11.70 3.47
N GLY A 90 -0.59 11.63 2.49
CA GLY A 90 -0.21 11.99 1.13
C GLY A 90 -1.38 12.00 0.18
N ARG A 91 -1.05 11.98 -1.10
CA ARG A 91 -2.02 11.99 -2.19
C ARG A 91 -1.80 10.79 -3.08
N LEU A 92 -2.85 10.07 -3.40
CA LEU A 92 -2.79 9.01 -4.41
C LEU A 92 -2.87 9.63 -5.81
N GLU A 93 -1.96 9.23 -6.67
CA GLU A 93 -1.96 9.62 -8.07
C GLU A 93 -1.94 8.40 -8.96
N GLU A 94 -2.75 8.43 -10.02
CA GLU A 94 -2.69 7.39 -11.03
C GLU A 94 -1.44 7.58 -11.88
N ILE A 95 -0.64 6.53 -12.00
CA ILE A 95 0.52 6.51 -12.87
C ILE A 95 0.06 6.12 -14.26
N VAL A 96 0.31 6.99 -15.22
CA VAL A 96 -0.11 6.80 -16.62
C VAL A 96 1.07 6.55 -17.56
N ASN A 97 2.30 6.90 -17.16
CA ASN A 97 3.50 6.65 -17.96
C ASN A 97 3.69 5.14 -18.14
N PRO A 98 3.76 4.63 -19.39
CA PRO A 98 3.83 3.19 -19.63
C PRO A 98 5.04 2.51 -19.01
N ASP A 99 6.22 3.15 -19.05
CA ASP A 99 7.45 2.57 -18.51
C ASP A 99 7.41 2.49 -16.98
N GLU A 100 6.88 3.52 -16.33
CA GLU A 100 6.71 3.53 -14.88
C GLU A 100 5.68 2.49 -14.44
N LYS A 101 4.55 2.39 -15.14
CA LYS A 101 3.55 1.37 -14.88
C LYS A 101 4.14 -0.03 -14.98
N GLN A 102 4.91 -0.29 -16.02
CA GLN A 102 5.52 -1.59 -16.24
C GLN A 102 6.53 -1.93 -15.14
N SER A 103 7.33 -0.94 -14.73
CA SER A 103 8.27 -1.10 -13.62
C SER A 103 7.58 -1.48 -12.32
N VAL A 104 6.50 -0.78 -11.98
CA VAL A 104 5.72 -1.08 -10.78
C VAL A 104 5.07 -2.47 -10.86
N ARG A 105 4.47 -2.81 -11.99
CA ARG A 105 3.85 -4.12 -12.19
C ARG A 105 4.88 -5.25 -12.04
N ARG A 106 6.11 -5.03 -12.52
CA ARG A 106 7.20 -5.99 -12.35
C ARG A 106 7.56 -6.17 -10.87
N MET A 107 7.57 -5.10 -10.09
CA MET A 107 7.81 -5.20 -8.64
C MET A 107 6.75 -6.06 -7.96
N PHE A 108 5.49 -5.93 -8.36
CA PHE A 108 4.40 -6.77 -7.82
C PHE A 108 4.53 -8.22 -8.29
N ALA A 109 4.92 -8.45 -9.55
CA ALA A 109 5.15 -9.79 -10.05
C ALA A 109 6.28 -10.49 -9.28
N ASP A 110 7.36 -9.77 -9.00
CA ASP A 110 8.48 -10.29 -8.20
C ASP A 110 8.04 -10.57 -6.76
N LEU A 111 7.26 -9.69 -6.15
CA LEU A 111 6.74 -9.89 -4.81
C LEU A 111 5.92 -11.20 -4.71
N ILE A 112 5.03 -11.42 -5.66
CA ILE A 112 4.15 -12.60 -5.67
C ILE A 112 4.97 -13.86 -6.01
N GLY A 113 5.90 -13.76 -6.95
CA GLY A 113 6.73 -14.88 -7.35
C GLY A 113 7.72 -15.35 -6.28
N ASN A 114 8.19 -14.42 -5.44
CA ASN A 114 9.16 -14.71 -4.37
C ASN A 114 8.51 -15.05 -3.03
N ARG A 115 7.21 -14.83 -2.90
CA ARG A 115 6.44 -15.11 -1.68
C ARG A 115 5.26 -15.98 -2.03
N ASP A 116 4.99 -16.97 -1.19
CA ASP A 116 3.85 -17.86 -1.37
C ASP A 116 2.59 -17.15 -0.87
N LEU A 117 2.09 -16.22 -1.67
CA LEU A 117 0.89 -15.46 -1.32
C LEU A 117 -0.36 -16.31 -1.54
N SER A 118 -1.33 -16.14 -0.65
CA SER A 118 -2.59 -16.86 -0.73
C SER A 118 -3.41 -16.45 -1.97
N GLU A 119 -4.33 -17.30 -2.34
CA GLU A 119 -5.30 -17.05 -3.41
C GLU A 119 -6.07 -15.76 -3.18
N ASN A 120 -6.41 -15.44 -1.92
CA ASN A 120 -7.10 -14.21 -1.57
C ASN A 120 -6.26 -12.97 -1.84
N ALA A 121 -4.95 -13.05 -1.61
CA ALA A 121 -4.03 -11.95 -1.94
C ALA A 121 -3.98 -11.71 -3.45
N LEU A 122 -3.97 -12.76 -4.26
CA LEU A 122 -4.01 -12.64 -5.72
C LEU A 122 -5.33 -12.01 -6.19
N LYS A 123 -6.45 -12.41 -5.59
CA LYS A 123 -7.76 -11.82 -5.89
C LYS A 123 -7.81 -10.33 -5.57
N ALA A 124 -7.14 -9.91 -4.50
CA ALA A 124 -7.06 -8.49 -4.15
C ALA A 124 -6.36 -7.65 -5.23
N LEU A 125 -5.47 -8.28 -6.01
CA LEU A 125 -4.80 -7.64 -7.15
C LEU A 125 -5.54 -7.84 -8.46
N GLY A 126 -6.74 -8.46 -8.44
CA GLY A 126 -7.54 -8.71 -9.64
C GLY A 126 -7.03 -9.89 -10.46
N ILE A 127 -6.33 -10.83 -9.86
CA ILE A 127 -5.73 -11.97 -10.53
C ILE A 127 -6.37 -13.26 -10.01
N SER A 128 -6.74 -14.15 -10.93
CA SER A 128 -7.23 -15.46 -10.53
C SER A 128 -6.04 -16.38 -10.20
N SER A 129 -6.27 -17.36 -9.31
CA SER A 129 -5.23 -18.33 -8.93
C SER A 129 -4.77 -19.22 -10.09
N HIS A 130 -5.53 -19.25 -11.18
CA HIS A 130 -5.21 -20.03 -12.38
C HIS A 130 -4.42 -19.23 -13.42
N GLU A 131 -4.27 -17.92 -13.24
CA GLU A 131 -3.53 -17.08 -14.16
C GLU A 131 -2.04 -17.07 -13.80
N PRO A 132 -1.14 -17.05 -14.79
CA PRO A 132 0.29 -16.89 -14.53
C PRO A 132 0.57 -15.54 -13.84
N VAL A 133 1.58 -15.50 -13.00
CA VAL A 133 2.03 -14.26 -12.35
C VAL A 133 2.38 -13.19 -13.40
N SER A 134 2.82 -13.61 -14.59
CA SER A 134 3.11 -12.71 -15.72
C SER A 134 1.91 -11.88 -16.16
N GLU A 135 0.67 -12.31 -15.88
CA GLU A 135 -0.52 -11.53 -16.20
C GLU A 135 -0.59 -10.21 -15.44
N ILE A 136 0.10 -10.08 -14.30
CA ILE A 136 0.21 -8.81 -13.59
C ILE A 136 0.81 -7.73 -14.48
N LEU A 137 1.74 -8.11 -15.35
CA LEU A 137 2.42 -7.19 -16.25
C LEU A 137 1.50 -6.61 -17.33
N ASN A 138 0.44 -7.33 -17.68
CA ASN A 138 -0.41 -7.03 -18.81
C ASN A 138 -1.89 -6.81 -18.45
N SER A 139 -2.25 -6.94 -17.17
CA SER A 139 -3.66 -6.86 -16.77
C SER A 139 -4.22 -5.45 -16.90
N ASN A 140 -5.40 -5.33 -17.53
CA ASN A 140 -6.17 -4.10 -17.58
C ASN A 140 -7.19 -3.99 -16.44
N ASN A 141 -7.25 -5.00 -15.56
CA ASN A 141 -8.18 -5.06 -14.44
C ASN A 141 -7.74 -4.19 -13.25
N SER A 142 -6.52 -3.71 -13.28
CA SER A 142 -5.97 -2.85 -12.24
C SER A 142 -5.36 -1.60 -12.86
N MET A 143 -5.26 -0.56 -12.04
CA MET A 143 -4.50 0.63 -12.35
C MET A 143 -3.27 0.68 -11.43
N VAL A 144 -2.41 1.64 -11.63
CA VAL A 144 -1.24 1.84 -10.76
C VAL A 144 -1.43 3.16 -10.02
N TRP A 145 -1.39 3.10 -8.68
CA TRP A 145 -1.37 4.29 -7.84
C TRP A 145 0.00 4.48 -7.22
N ALA A 146 0.43 5.72 -7.11
CA ALA A 146 1.59 6.12 -6.31
C ALA A 146 1.13 7.02 -5.18
N LEU A 147 1.75 6.90 -4.02
CA LEU A 147 1.57 7.85 -2.93
C LEU A 147 2.59 8.99 -3.11
N THR A 148 2.10 10.21 -3.28
CA THR A 148 2.90 11.40 -3.52
C THR A 148 2.69 12.44 -2.43
N ASN A 149 3.56 13.47 -2.37
CA ASN A 149 3.47 14.57 -1.40
C ASN A 149 3.40 14.06 0.05
N VAL A 150 4.29 13.11 0.37
CA VAL A 150 4.22 12.37 1.62
C VAL A 150 4.75 13.19 2.79
N GLU A 151 3.98 13.19 3.89
CA GLU A 151 4.41 13.66 5.19
C GLU A 151 4.21 12.52 6.20
N SER A 152 5.23 12.25 7.02
CA SER A 152 5.08 11.29 8.11
C SER A 152 4.33 11.93 9.28
N ILE A 153 3.47 11.17 9.88
CA ILE A 153 2.67 11.62 11.02
C ILE A 153 3.16 10.97 12.30
#